data_0c431eb5dfe4d9fb9fa7ee4a1a063aa4
#
_entry.id   0c431eb5dfe4d9fb9fa7ee4a1a063aa4
#
_cell.length_a   1.000
_cell.length_b   1.000
_cell.length_c   1.000
_cell.angle_alpha   90.00
_cell.angle_beta   90.00
_cell.angle_gamma   90.00
#
_symmetry.space_group_name_H-M   'P 1'
#
loop_
_entity.id
_entity.type
_entity.pdbx_description
1 polymer ?
#
loop_
_entity_poly.entity_id
_entity_poly.type
_entity_poly.pdbx_seq_one_letter_code
_entity_poly.pdbx_strand_id
1 'polypeptide(L)' 'MQDKTFYVHYEQRYSEETYCYADELRAKSFAEAERIIEERYGNDPLTPLTITSIKLQNL' A
#
# COMPACT_ATOMS: atom_id res chain seq x y z
N MET A 1 -1.29 7.53 -21.28
CA MET A 1 -2.20 7.49 -20.14
C MET A 1 -1.54 8.15 -18.93
N GLN A 2 -2.29 9.00 -18.23
CA GLN A 2 -1.72 9.71 -17.09
C GLN A 2 -1.81 8.87 -15.84
N ASP A 3 -0.77 8.96 -15.03
CA ASP A 3 -0.79 8.33 -13.72
C ASP A 3 -1.71 9.11 -12.80
N LYS A 4 -2.31 8.39 -11.87
CA LYS A 4 -3.15 8.96 -10.83
C LYS A 4 -2.46 8.83 -9.49
N THR A 5 -2.85 9.66 -8.56
CA THR A 5 -2.29 9.62 -7.21
C THR A 5 -3.22 8.83 -6.31
N PHE A 6 -2.65 7.88 -5.58
CA PHE A 6 -3.40 7.03 -4.66
C PHE A 6 -2.84 7.16 -3.27
N TYR A 7 -3.73 7.11 -2.28
CA TYR A 7 -3.36 6.91 -0.89
C TYR A 7 -3.63 5.46 -0.53
N VAL A 8 -2.58 4.77 -0.11
CA VAL A 8 -2.68 3.38 0.30
C VAL A 8 -2.45 3.28 1.79
N HIS A 9 -3.44 2.76 2.48
CA HIS A 9 -3.33 2.47 3.91
C HIS A 9 -3.08 0.98 4.07
N TYR A 10 -2.09 0.64 4.87
CA TYR A 10 -1.74 -0.75 5.07
C TYR A 10 -1.21 -0.97 6.47
N GLU A 11 -1.24 -2.22 6.88
CA GLU A 11 -0.75 -2.65 8.18
C GLU A 11 0.39 -3.64 7.98
N GLN A 12 1.41 -3.52 8.82
CA GLN A 12 2.46 -4.52 8.88
C GLN A 12 2.56 -5.07 10.29
N ARG A 13 2.66 -6.39 10.38
CA ARG A 13 2.73 -7.05 11.66
C ARG A 13 4.18 -7.42 11.96
N TYR A 14 4.65 -6.94 13.10
CA TYR A 14 6.00 -7.22 13.60
C TYR A 14 5.85 -7.99 14.91
N SER A 15 6.10 -9.29 14.85
CA SER A 15 5.97 -10.13 16.03
C SER A 15 4.56 -10.03 16.61
N GLU A 16 4.37 -9.38 17.76
CA GLU A 16 3.06 -9.27 18.40
C GLU A 16 2.42 -7.89 18.17
N GLU A 17 3.09 -7.01 17.46
CA GLU A 17 2.58 -5.67 17.25
C GLU A 17 2.21 -5.44 15.80
N THR A 18 1.17 -4.66 15.59
CA THR A 18 0.73 -4.26 14.26
C THR A 18 0.87 -2.75 14.13
N TYR A 19 1.52 -2.33 13.06
CA TYR A 19 1.70 -0.91 12.77
C TYR A 19 0.91 -0.53 11.54
N CYS A 20 0.28 0.63 11.58
CA CYS A 20 -0.50 1.17 10.48
C CYS A 20 0.30 2.23 9.76
N TYR A 21 0.32 2.16 8.44
CA TYR A 21 1.04 3.11 7.60
C TYR A 21 0.15 3.63 6.49
N ALA A 22 0.54 4.76 5.93
CA ALA A 22 -0.10 5.30 4.75
C ALA A 22 0.96 5.86 3.83
N ASP A 23 0.87 5.49 2.55
CA ASP A 23 1.78 6.01 1.52
C ASP A 23 0.98 6.65 0.41
N GLU A 24 1.51 7.74 -0.11
CA GLU A 24 1.01 8.36 -1.32
C GLU A 24 1.88 7.91 -2.48
N LEU A 25 1.26 7.43 -3.54
CA LEU A 25 2.03 6.99 -4.70
C LEU A 25 1.26 7.25 -5.99
N ARG A 26 1.97 7.19 -7.10
CA ARG A 26 1.38 7.37 -8.42
C ARG A 26 1.34 6.03 -9.13
N ALA A 27 0.19 5.73 -9.71
CA ALA A 27 -0.04 4.49 -10.41
C ALA A 27 -1.13 4.68 -11.45
N LYS A 28 -1.27 3.73 -12.35
CA LYS A 28 -2.27 3.80 -13.42
C LYS A 28 -3.61 3.27 -12.98
N SER A 29 -3.64 2.42 -11.96
CA SER A 29 -4.87 1.77 -11.52
C SER A 29 -4.74 1.38 -10.05
N PHE A 30 -5.88 1.03 -9.44
CA PHE A 30 -5.89 0.50 -8.08
C PHE A 30 -5.04 -0.77 -7.98
N ALA A 31 -5.15 -1.65 -8.96
CA ALA A 31 -4.38 -2.90 -8.95
C ALA A 31 -2.88 -2.62 -8.99
N GLU A 32 -2.46 -1.64 -9.76
CA GLU A 32 -1.04 -1.28 -9.82
C GLU A 32 -0.57 -0.66 -8.50
N ALA A 33 -1.39 0.18 -7.89
CA ALA A 33 -1.06 0.78 -6.59
C ALA A 33 -0.87 -0.31 -5.54
N GLU A 34 -1.76 -1.29 -5.50
CA GLU A 34 -1.65 -2.41 -4.58
C GLU A 34 -0.37 -3.20 -4.82
N ARG A 35 -0.06 -3.48 -6.09
CA ARG A 35 1.14 -4.23 -6.42
C ARG A 35 2.41 -3.50 -6.01
N ILE A 36 2.45 -2.18 -6.19
CA ILE A 36 3.61 -1.38 -5.81
C ILE A 36 3.88 -1.50 -4.31
N ILE A 37 2.83 -1.38 -3.51
CA ILE A 37 2.98 -1.49 -2.05
C ILE A 37 3.43 -2.89 -1.66
N GLU A 38 2.86 -3.90 -2.28
CA GLU A 38 3.25 -5.27 -1.99
C GLU A 38 4.70 -5.57 -2.37
N GLU A 39 5.16 -5.01 -3.48
CA GLU A 39 6.54 -5.19 -3.91
C GLU A 39 7.52 -4.47 -2.98
N ARG A 40 7.14 -3.31 -2.46
CA ARG A 40 8.01 -2.53 -1.60
C ARG A 40 8.12 -3.11 -0.19
N TYR A 41 7.01 -3.58 0.36
CA TYR A 41 6.94 -3.90 1.78
C TYR A 41 6.44 -5.31 2.08
N GLY A 42 5.91 -5.99 1.10
CA GLY A 42 5.24 -7.28 1.30
C GLY A 42 6.10 -8.49 1.12
N ASN A 43 7.42 -8.34 0.94
CA ASN A 43 8.29 -9.45 0.59
C ASN A 43 8.88 -10.19 1.77
N ASP A 44 8.70 -9.68 2.98
CA ASP A 44 9.26 -10.29 4.17
C ASP A 44 8.20 -11.14 4.86
N PRO A 45 8.35 -12.47 4.90
CA PRO A 45 7.36 -13.32 5.54
C PRO A 45 7.25 -13.11 7.06
N LEU A 46 8.26 -12.48 7.67
CA LEU A 46 8.23 -12.19 9.10
C LEU A 46 7.46 -10.93 9.43
N THR A 47 7.17 -10.10 8.42
CA THR A 47 6.39 -8.88 8.61
C THR A 47 5.27 -8.83 7.56
N PRO A 48 4.25 -9.70 7.71
CA PRO A 48 3.16 -9.74 6.73
C PRO A 48 2.48 -8.40 6.59
N LEU A 49 2.11 -8.08 5.36
CA LEU A 49 1.48 -6.82 5.02
C LEU A 49 0.02 -7.06 4.61
N THR A 50 -0.87 -6.23 5.12
CA THR A 50 -2.28 -6.24 4.73
C THR A 50 -2.67 -4.85 4.29
N ILE A 51 -3.13 -4.71 3.06
CA ILE A 51 -3.65 -3.44 2.57
C ILE A 51 -5.08 -3.30 3.05
N THR A 52 -5.36 -2.22 3.78
CA THR A 52 -6.66 -2.00 4.38
C THR A 52 -7.54 -1.06 3.57
N SER A 53 -6.93 -0.15 2.80
CA SER A 53 -7.69 0.82 2.03
C SER A 53 -6.82 1.42 0.94
N ILE A 54 -7.41 1.64 -0.23
CA ILE A 54 -6.76 2.38 -1.32
C ILE A 54 -7.75 3.43 -1.78
N LYS A 55 -7.33 4.69 -1.76
CA LYS A 55 -8.17 5.80 -2.18
C LYS A 55 -7.53 6.56 -3.32
N LEU A 56 -8.34 6.87 -4.32
CA LEU A 56 -7.91 7.74 -5.39
C LEU A 56 -8.00 9.19 -4.91
N GLN A 57 -6.90 9.91 -5.05
CA GLN A 57 -6.89 11.33 -4.71
C GLN A 57 -7.45 12.13 -5.88
N ASN A 58 -8.54 12.82 -5.64
CA ASN A 58 -9.11 13.75 -6.61
C ASN A 58 -8.81 15.17 -6.18
N LEU A 59 -8.26 15.93 -7.10
CA LEU A 59 -7.98 17.35 -6.87
C LEU A 59 -9.00 18.22 -7.56
#